data_71513edac47e1a370817fde0618361d2
#
_entry.id   71513edac47e1a370817fde0618361d2
#
_cell.length_a   1.000
_cell.length_b   1.000
_cell.length_c   1.000
_cell.angle_alpha   90.00
_cell.angle_beta   90.00
_cell.angle_gamma   90.00
#
_symmetry.space_group_name_H-M   'P 1'
#
loop_
_entity.id
_entity.type
_entity.pdbx_description
1 polymer ?
#
loop_
_entity_poly.entity_id
_entity_poly.type
_entity_poly.pdbx_seq_one_letter_code
_entity_poly.pdbx_strand_id
1 'polypeptide(L)'
;MKEAALNVLKTLIKYKVYIVIGVGVAIAAGGGSAFLVTQKAKKNEFAWQNLWRINDDLATATQQAKTEKDKTAALNATADAYKYLRDNISSSSATPWIIFQLGNVYYRLKNYDEAIRAYHDFLARYSGHSLAPVVKQSLGYAYEEKGLYQEAVKQFEDISANSRNFLVAQGNWDAGRCYEKLGQTNDAIRSYTKTIELSPNSNWATMSQYRLTVIR
;
A
#
# COMPACT_ATOMS: atom_id res chain seq x y z
N MET A 1 -33.19 48.40 29.20
CA MET A 1 -33.24 47.53 28.00
C MET A 1 -33.21 48.32 26.68
N LYS A 2 -34.00 49.40 26.50
CA LYS A 2 -34.02 50.18 25.23
C LYS A 2 -32.68 50.87 24.89
N GLU A 3 -31.94 51.42 25.88
CA GLU A 3 -30.62 52.05 25.63
C GLU A 3 -29.53 51.07 25.23
N ALA A 4 -29.51 49.87 25.80
CA ALA A 4 -28.55 48.83 25.40
C ALA A 4 -28.77 48.37 23.96
N ALA A 5 -30.01 48.18 23.55
CA ALA A 5 -30.35 47.83 22.16
C ALA A 5 -29.97 48.96 21.16
N LEU A 6 -30.14 50.23 21.57
CA LEU A 6 -29.78 51.38 20.73
C LEU A 6 -28.26 51.52 20.56
N ASN A 7 -27.48 51.22 21.60
CA ASN A 7 -26.01 51.22 21.53
C ASN A 7 -25.48 50.10 20.65
N VAL A 8 -26.05 48.89 20.75
CA VAL A 8 -25.72 47.77 19.83
C VAL A 8 -26.03 48.16 18.39
N LEU A 9 -27.19 48.75 18.11
CA LEU A 9 -27.56 49.15 16.76
C LEU A 9 -26.60 50.19 16.17
N LYS A 10 -26.24 51.24 16.96
CA LYS A 10 -25.24 52.24 16.57
C LYS A 10 -23.88 51.62 16.26
N THR A 11 -23.42 50.64 17.06
CA THR A 11 -22.18 49.91 16.84
C THR A 11 -22.23 49.07 15.55
N LEU A 12 -23.33 48.36 15.31
CA LEU A 12 -23.54 47.60 14.09
C LEU A 12 -23.53 48.48 12.83
N ILE A 13 -24.18 49.66 12.87
CA ILE A 13 -24.18 50.63 11.78
C ILE A 13 -22.77 51.18 11.54
N LYS A 14 -22.01 51.48 12.57
CA LYS A 14 -20.64 51.99 12.47
C LYS A 14 -19.69 50.99 11.81
N TYR A 15 -19.85 49.69 12.13
CA TYR A 15 -19.00 48.64 11.59
C TYR A 15 -19.61 47.80 10.47
N LYS A 16 -20.76 48.22 9.91
CA LYS A 16 -21.50 47.46 8.88
C LYS A 16 -20.63 47.02 7.70
N VAL A 17 -19.68 47.84 7.26
CA VAL A 17 -18.80 47.52 6.13
C VAL A 17 -17.84 46.37 6.51
N TYR A 18 -17.26 46.42 7.70
CA TYR A 18 -16.36 45.35 8.18
C TYR A 18 -17.11 44.04 8.43
N ILE A 19 -18.35 44.12 8.91
CA ILE A 19 -19.22 42.95 9.11
C ILE A 19 -19.55 42.33 7.75
N VAL A 20 -19.93 43.10 6.75
CA VAL A 20 -20.22 42.59 5.40
C VAL A 20 -18.99 41.98 4.75
N ILE A 21 -17.83 42.64 4.88
CA ILE A 21 -16.56 42.08 4.39
C ILE A 21 -16.24 40.76 5.11
N GLY A 22 -16.35 40.72 6.45
CA GLY A 22 -16.09 39.54 7.25
C GLY A 22 -16.99 38.34 6.87
N VAL A 23 -18.28 38.61 6.70
CA VAL A 23 -19.25 37.59 6.25
C VAL A 23 -18.94 37.15 4.81
N GLY A 24 -18.59 38.08 3.91
CA GLY A 24 -18.20 37.75 2.54
C GLY A 24 -16.95 36.84 2.48
N VAL A 25 -15.93 37.17 3.29
CA VAL A 25 -14.72 36.32 3.41
C VAL A 25 -15.05 34.94 3.99
N ALA A 26 -15.89 34.86 5.02
CA ALA A 26 -16.31 33.60 5.61
C ALA A 26 -17.09 32.72 4.61
N ILE A 27 -17.99 33.31 3.81
CA ILE A 27 -18.72 32.59 2.76
C ILE A 27 -17.77 32.11 1.65
N ALA A 28 -16.84 32.97 1.23
CA ALA A 28 -15.86 32.61 0.19
C ALA A 28 -14.92 31.49 0.70
N ALA A 29 -14.45 31.55 1.94
CA ALA A 29 -13.63 30.51 2.54
C ALA A 29 -14.40 29.19 2.73
N GLY A 30 -15.66 29.26 3.20
CA GLY A 30 -16.53 28.10 3.35
C GLY A 30 -16.90 27.46 2.00
N GLY A 31 -17.28 28.28 1.02
CA GLY A 31 -17.57 27.81 -0.34
C GLY A 31 -16.35 27.20 -1.04
N GLY A 32 -15.18 27.84 -0.89
CA GLY A 32 -13.92 27.32 -1.43
C GLY A 32 -13.52 25.98 -0.82
N SER A 33 -13.63 25.85 0.52
CA SER A 33 -13.33 24.60 1.21
C SER A 33 -14.30 23.48 0.80
N ALA A 34 -15.60 23.74 0.73
CA ALA A 34 -16.60 22.78 0.28
C ALA A 34 -16.34 22.32 -1.16
N PHE A 35 -15.97 23.25 -2.05
CA PHE A 35 -15.60 22.92 -3.43
C PHE A 35 -14.38 21.98 -3.48
N LEU A 36 -13.31 22.29 -2.74
CA LEU A 36 -12.11 21.44 -2.69
C LEU A 36 -12.39 20.04 -2.13
N VAL A 37 -13.20 19.95 -1.07
CA VAL A 37 -13.63 18.65 -0.49
C VAL A 37 -14.43 17.86 -1.52
N THR A 38 -15.35 18.49 -2.25
CA THR A 38 -16.17 17.82 -3.27
C THR A 38 -15.30 17.32 -4.43
N GLN A 39 -14.35 18.13 -4.89
CA GLN A 39 -13.43 17.73 -5.95
C GLN A 39 -12.54 16.55 -5.51
N LYS A 40 -12.04 16.59 -4.28
CA LYS A 40 -11.26 15.49 -3.71
C LYS A 40 -12.08 14.20 -3.58
N ALA A 41 -13.35 14.33 -3.15
CA ALA A 41 -14.26 13.19 -3.05
C ALA A 41 -14.52 12.55 -4.42
N LYS A 42 -14.85 13.36 -5.44
CA LYS A 42 -15.04 12.87 -6.82
C LYS A 42 -13.79 12.18 -7.38
N LYS A 43 -12.61 12.76 -7.13
CA LYS A 43 -11.33 12.17 -7.55
C LYS A 43 -11.08 10.83 -6.86
N ASN A 44 -11.36 10.73 -5.57
CA ASN A 44 -11.25 9.47 -4.83
C ASN A 44 -12.22 8.42 -5.37
N GLU A 45 -13.49 8.79 -5.55
CA GLU A 45 -14.51 7.89 -6.08
C GLU A 45 -14.11 7.35 -7.46
N PHE A 46 -13.71 8.23 -8.37
CA PHE A 46 -13.22 7.85 -9.70
C PHE A 46 -12.03 6.88 -9.61
N ALA A 47 -11.07 7.14 -8.72
CA ALA A 47 -9.91 6.27 -8.54
C ALA A 47 -10.29 4.87 -8.04
N TRP A 48 -11.19 4.79 -7.05
CA TRP A 48 -11.66 3.51 -6.52
C TRP A 48 -12.49 2.73 -7.54
N GLN A 49 -13.38 3.39 -8.27
CA GLN A 49 -14.17 2.75 -9.32
C GLN A 49 -13.28 2.15 -10.41
N ASN A 50 -12.26 2.90 -10.87
CA ASN A 50 -11.33 2.40 -11.87
C ASN A 50 -10.43 1.29 -11.33
N LEU A 51 -9.94 1.39 -10.09
CA LEU A 51 -9.17 0.32 -9.45
C LEU A 51 -9.98 -0.97 -9.43
N TRP A 52 -11.24 -0.88 -9.04
CA TRP A 52 -12.14 -2.03 -8.97
C TRP A 52 -12.38 -2.63 -10.36
N ARG A 53 -12.69 -1.78 -11.35
CA ARG A 53 -12.90 -2.21 -12.74
C ARG A 53 -11.67 -2.91 -13.32
N ILE A 54 -10.47 -2.36 -13.13
CA ILE A 54 -9.22 -2.97 -13.64
C ILE A 54 -9.01 -4.36 -13.01
N ASN A 55 -9.30 -4.53 -11.72
CA ASN A 55 -9.21 -5.83 -11.07
C ASN A 55 -10.23 -6.83 -11.61
N ASP A 56 -11.46 -6.40 -11.84
CA ASP A 56 -12.54 -7.24 -12.38
C ASP A 56 -12.26 -7.64 -13.83
N ASP A 57 -11.81 -6.69 -14.65
CA ASP A 57 -11.38 -6.94 -16.03
C ASP A 57 -10.24 -7.97 -16.07
N LEU A 58 -9.24 -7.85 -15.18
CA LEU A 58 -8.15 -8.83 -15.08
C LEU A 58 -8.64 -10.21 -14.65
N ALA A 59 -9.53 -10.28 -13.65
CA ALA A 59 -10.08 -11.54 -13.19
C ALA A 59 -10.83 -12.24 -14.32
N THR A 60 -11.70 -11.50 -15.01
CA THR A 60 -12.47 -12.00 -16.16
C THR A 60 -11.56 -12.45 -17.30
N ALA A 61 -10.59 -11.62 -17.69
CA ALA A 61 -9.67 -11.94 -18.78
C ALA A 61 -8.80 -13.17 -18.46
N THR A 62 -8.34 -13.31 -17.20
CA THR A 62 -7.56 -14.48 -16.79
C THR A 62 -8.39 -15.75 -16.69
N GLN A 63 -9.66 -15.65 -16.33
CA GLN A 63 -10.59 -16.80 -16.32
C GLN A 63 -10.92 -17.27 -17.73
N GLN A 64 -11.04 -16.35 -18.69
CA GLN A 64 -11.35 -16.65 -20.09
C GLN A 64 -10.11 -17.05 -20.91
N ALA A 65 -8.92 -16.78 -20.40
CA ALA A 65 -7.66 -17.07 -21.09
C ALA A 65 -7.48 -18.58 -21.31
N LYS A 66 -7.30 -18.97 -22.56
CA LYS A 66 -7.09 -20.37 -22.95
C LYS A 66 -5.60 -20.73 -23.03
N THR A 67 -4.73 -19.74 -23.17
CA THR A 67 -3.29 -19.93 -23.30
C THR A 67 -2.51 -19.03 -22.34
N GLU A 68 -1.26 -19.37 -22.07
CA GLU A 68 -0.36 -18.48 -21.30
C GLU A 68 -0.11 -17.15 -22.01
N LYS A 69 -0.18 -17.14 -23.35
CA LYS A 69 -0.10 -15.90 -24.14
C LYS A 69 -1.28 -14.96 -23.82
N ASP A 70 -2.49 -15.51 -23.75
CA ASP A 70 -3.69 -14.72 -23.41
C ASP A 70 -3.61 -14.14 -22.00
N LYS A 71 -3.14 -14.93 -21.03
CA LYS A 71 -2.90 -14.45 -19.64
C LYS A 71 -1.86 -13.33 -19.59
N THR A 72 -0.76 -13.51 -20.32
CA THR A 72 0.29 -12.49 -20.40
C THR A 72 -0.22 -11.21 -21.05
N ALA A 73 -1.03 -11.31 -22.10
CA ALA A 73 -1.66 -10.15 -22.73
C ALA A 73 -2.60 -9.41 -21.77
N ALA A 74 -3.43 -10.13 -21.02
CA ALA A 74 -4.30 -9.55 -19.99
C ALA A 74 -3.49 -8.83 -18.90
N LEU A 75 -2.41 -9.43 -18.41
CA LEU A 75 -1.53 -8.81 -17.41
C LEU A 75 -0.85 -7.54 -17.94
N ASN A 76 -0.38 -7.54 -19.20
CA ASN A 76 0.23 -6.35 -19.80
C ASN A 76 -0.80 -5.22 -19.93
N ALA A 77 -2.00 -5.49 -20.43
CA ALA A 77 -3.07 -4.50 -20.50
C ALA A 77 -3.43 -3.93 -19.13
N THR A 78 -3.44 -4.78 -18.10
CA THR A 78 -3.67 -4.38 -16.71
C THR A 78 -2.54 -3.49 -16.18
N ALA A 79 -1.29 -3.82 -16.46
CA ALA A 79 -0.14 -3.00 -16.06
C ALA A 79 -0.23 -1.59 -16.69
N ASP A 80 -0.59 -1.50 -17.97
CA ASP A 80 -0.75 -0.22 -18.65
C ASP A 80 -1.92 0.59 -18.07
N ALA A 81 -3.04 -0.06 -17.75
CA ALA A 81 -4.17 0.59 -17.09
C ALA A 81 -3.80 1.13 -15.69
N TYR A 82 -3.05 0.38 -14.89
CA TYR A 82 -2.56 0.86 -13.59
C TYR A 82 -1.54 1.98 -13.72
N LYS A 83 -0.63 1.92 -14.68
CA LYS A 83 0.31 3.02 -14.97
C LYS A 83 -0.44 4.30 -15.31
N TYR A 84 -1.41 4.21 -16.23
CA TYR A 84 -2.25 5.33 -16.59
C TYR A 84 -2.96 5.92 -15.36
N LEU A 85 -3.55 5.06 -14.53
CA LEU A 85 -4.28 5.50 -13.34
C LEU A 85 -3.35 6.17 -12.31
N ARG A 86 -2.16 5.59 -12.05
CA ARG A 86 -1.14 6.15 -11.16
C ARG A 86 -0.71 7.54 -11.61
N ASP A 87 -0.45 7.70 -12.90
CA ASP A 87 0.12 8.94 -13.46
C ASP A 87 -0.92 10.07 -13.49
N ASN A 88 -2.21 9.73 -13.67
CA ASN A 88 -3.30 10.72 -13.73
C ASN A 88 -3.99 10.97 -12.38
N ILE A 89 -3.84 10.09 -11.39
CA ILE A 89 -4.50 10.20 -10.09
C ILE A 89 -3.49 10.07 -8.93
N SER A 90 -2.53 10.98 -8.88
CA SER A 90 -1.41 10.92 -7.93
C SER A 90 -1.77 11.23 -6.46
N SER A 91 -2.97 11.74 -6.15
CA SER A 91 -3.35 12.23 -4.81
C SER A 91 -4.70 11.69 -4.32
N SER A 92 -5.05 10.47 -4.71
CA SER A 92 -6.25 9.77 -4.24
C SER A 92 -5.91 8.85 -3.06
N SER A 93 -6.90 8.54 -2.22
CA SER A 93 -6.80 7.48 -1.20
C SER A 93 -6.62 6.08 -1.80
N ALA A 94 -6.94 5.88 -3.08
CA ALA A 94 -6.68 4.65 -3.80
C ALA A 94 -5.24 4.53 -4.33
N THR A 95 -4.46 5.63 -4.37
CA THR A 95 -3.11 5.63 -4.96
C THR A 95 -2.16 4.58 -4.35
N PRO A 96 -2.12 4.36 -3.03
CA PRO A 96 -1.31 3.29 -2.45
C PRO A 96 -1.67 1.91 -3.02
N TRP A 97 -2.95 1.63 -3.14
CA TRP A 97 -3.45 0.37 -3.71
C TRP A 97 -3.09 0.21 -5.19
N ILE A 98 -3.21 1.29 -5.97
CA ILE A 98 -2.86 1.29 -7.40
C ILE A 98 -1.38 0.93 -7.60
N ILE A 99 -0.48 1.54 -6.82
CA ILE A 99 0.96 1.28 -6.92
C ILE A 99 1.29 -0.15 -6.49
N PHE A 100 0.68 -0.62 -5.41
CA PHE A 100 0.86 -1.98 -4.93
C PHE A 100 0.39 -3.00 -5.97
N GLN A 101 -0.80 -2.81 -6.54
CA GLN A 101 -1.33 -3.71 -7.57
C GLN A 101 -0.51 -3.69 -8.85
N LEU A 102 0.03 -2.54 -9.24
CA LEU A 102 0.96 -2.46 -10.37
C LEU A 102 2.20 -3.32 -10.12
N GLY A 103 2.78 -3.26 -8.91
CA GLY A 103 3.89 -4.13 -8.51
C GLY A 103 3.52 -5.62 -8.59
N ASN A 104 2.33 -5.99 -8.12
CA ASN A 104 1.83 -7.37 -8.17
C ASN A 104 1.64 -7.87 -9.60
N VAL A 105 1.15 -7.01 -10.50
CA VAL A 105 1.01 -7.36 -11.92
C VAL A 105 2.37 -7.57 -12.58
N TYR A 106 3.35 -6.71 -12.31
CA TYR A 106 4.72 -6.91 -12.79
C TYR A 106 5.36 -8.18 -12.25
N TYR A 107 5.14 -8.50 -10.96
CA TYR A 107 5.60 -9.75 -10.36
C TYR A 107 5.02 -10.97 -11.10
N ARG A 108 3.71 -10.98 -11.38
CA ARG A 108 3.04 -12.04 -12.15
C ARG A 108 3.55 -12.15 -13.58
N LEU A 109 3.97 -11.06 -14.20
CA LEU A 109 4.62 -11.01 -15.50
C LEU A 109 6.09 -11.49 -15.44
N LYS A 110 6.61 -11.83 -14.25
CA LYS A 110 8.03 -12.12 -13.99
C LYS A 110 8.95 -10.95 -14.32
N ASN A 111 8.40 -9.76 -14.45
CA ASN A 111 9.16 -8.52 -14.62
C ASN A 111 9.54 -7.97 -13.22
N TYR A 112 10.44 -8.70 -12.56
CA TYR A 112 10.78 -8.45 -11.17
C TYR A 112 11.44 -7.09 -10.94
N ASP A 113 12.16 -6.54 -11.94
CA ASP A 113 12.76 -5.21 -11.84
C ASP A 113 11.71 -4.12 -11.73
N GLU A 114 10.65 -4.18 -12.55
CA GLU A 114 9.54 -3.23 -12.46
C GLU A 114 8.71 -3.44 -11.19
N ALA A 115 8.52 -4.69 -10.76
CA ALA A 115 7.84 -4.98 -9.49
C ALA A 115 8.59 -4.34 -8.31
N ILE A 116 9.91 -4.52 -8.25
CA ILE A 116 10.79 -3.93 -7.23
C ILE A 116 10.70 -2.40 -7.26
N ARG A 117 10.74 -1.78 -8.45
CA ARG A 117 10.57 -0.32 -8.58
C ARG A 117 9.23 0.16 -8.04
N ALA A 118 8.14 -0.53 -8.37
CA ALA A 118 6.80 -0.17 -7.90
C ALA A 118 6.67 -0.31 -6.38
N TYR A 119 7.20 -1.38 -5.79
CA TYR A 119 7.18 -1.58 -4.34
C TYR A 119 8.04 -0.55 -3.61
N HIS A 120 9.21 -0.17 -4.14
CA HIS A 120 10.01 0.91 -3.59
C HIS A 120 9.31 2.27 -3.68
N ASP A 121 8.64 2.57 -4.80
CA ASP A 121 7.84 3.80 -4.94
C ASP A 121 6.73 3.85 -3.88
N PHE A 122 6.05 2.72 -3.63
CA PHE A 122 5.08 2.62 -2.54
C PHE A 122 5.72 2.92 -1.19
N LEU A 123 6.79 2.22 -0.84
CA LEU A 123 7.42 2.33 0.47
C LEU A 123 8.03 3.72 0.73
N ALA A 124 8.55 4.37 -0.30
CA ALA A 124 9.06 5.74 -0.21
C ALA A 124 7.97 6.76 0.12
N ARG A 125 6.76 6.58 -0.42
CA ARG A 125 5.64 7.53 -0.25
C ARG A 125 4.68 7.16 0.88
N TYR A 126 4.57 5.88 1.22
CA TYR A 126 3.51 5.33 2.06
C TYR A 126 4.03 4.36 3.11
N SER A 127 5.22 4.59 3.66
CA SER A 127 5.86 3.71 4.68
C SER A 127 5.00 3.48 5.93
N GLY A 128 4.15 4.44 6.30
CA GLY A 128 3.20 4.33 7.43
C GLY A 128 1.83 3.75 7.06
N HIS A 129 1.60 3.36 5.81
CA HIS A 129 0.31 2.80 5.39
C HIS A 129 0.16 1.36 5.89
N SER A 130 -1.07 0.93 6.17
CA SER A 130 -1.36 -0.43 6.66
C SER A 130 -0.91 -1.55 5.71
N LEU A 131 -0.76 -1.27 4.42
CA LEU A 131 -0.22 -2.19 3.44
C LEU A 131 1.31 -2.31 3.47
N ALA A 132 2.04 -1.41 4.13
CA ALA A 132 3.50 -1.39 4.05
C ALA A 132 4.17 -2.74 4.42
N PRO A 133 3.71 -3.48 5.43
CA PRO A 133 4.25 -4.81 5.71
C PRO A 133 4.05 -5.82 4.56
N VAL A 134 2.87 -5.80 3.94
CA VAL A 134 2.55 -6.68 2.79
C VAL A 134 3.40 -6.31 1.57
N VAL A 135 3.61 -5.01 1.34
CA VAL A 135 4.47 -4.51 0.25
C VAL A 135 5.92 -4.92 0.47
N LYS A 136 6.43 -4.83 1.71
CA LYS A 136 7.78 -5.32 2.05
C LYS A 136 7.91 -6.83 1.79
N GLN A 137 6.89 -7.60 2.15
CA GLN A 137 6.87 -9.03 1.86
C GLN A 137 6.92 -9.30 0.35
N SER A 138 6.09 -8.61 -0.43
CA SER A 138 6.08 -8.74 -1.89
C SER A 138 7.42 -8.30 -2.51
N LEU A 139 8.06 -7.27 -1.97
CA LEU A 139 9.40 -6.82 -2.36
C LEU A 139 10.45 -7.89 -2.03
N GLY A 140 10.37 -8.51 -0.85
CA GLY A 140 11.23 -9.63 -0.47
C GLY A 140 11.12 -10.80 -1.45
N TYR A 141 9.90 -11.19 -1.82
CA TYR A 141 9.69 -12.23 -2.84
C TYR A 141 10.22 -11.83 -4.22
N ALA A 142 10.08 -10.58 -4.63
CA ALA A 142 10.63 -10.13 -5.90
C ALA A 142 12.17 -10.18 -5.93
N TYR A 143 12.82 -9.88 -4.80
CA TYR A 143 14.26 -10.08 -4.65
C TYR A 143 14.65 -11.56 -4.64
N GLU A 144 13.89 -12.41 -3.96
CA GLU A 144 14.12 -13.86 -3.92
C GLU A 144 14.07 -14.47 -5.32
N GLU A 145 13.08 -14.11 -6.12
CA GLU A 145 12.93 -14.57 -7.52
C GLU A 145 14.10 -14.12 -8.42
N LYS A 146 14.77 -13.01 -8.08
CA LYS A 146 16.00 -12.56 -8.74
C LYS A 146 17.26 -13.20 -8.19
N GLY A 147 17.18 -14.03 -7.16
CA GLY A 147 18.34 -14.58 -6.45
C GLY A 147 19.06 -13.57 -5.56
N LEU A 148 18.48 -12.40 -5.33
CA LEU A 148 19.02 -11.35 -4.46
C LEU A 148 18.61 -11.62 -3.00
N TYR A 149 19.08 -12.77 -2.48
CA TYR A 149 18.64 -13.29 -1.18
C TYR A 149 18.99 -12.38 -0.01
N GLN A 150 20.10 -11.64 -0.07
CA GLN A 150 20.48 -10.72 0.99
C GLN A 150 19.53 -9.53 1.09
N GLU A 151 19.06 -9.01 -0.05
CA GLU A 151 18.06 -7.96 -0.14
C GLU A 151 16.69 -8.45 0.33
N ALA A 152 16.34 -9.70 -0.03
CA ALA A 152 15.11 -10.34 0.44
C ALA A 152 15.09 -10.47 1.97
N VAL A 153 16.17 -10.97 2.57
CA VAL A 153 16.34 -11.07 4.03
C VAL A 153 16.06 -9.74 4.71
N LYS A 154 16.65 -8.64 4.23
CA LYS A 154 16.42 -7.30 4.82
C LYS A 154 14.95 -6.93 4.87
N GLN A 155 14.18 -7.26 3.83
CA GLN A 155 12.75 -6.96 3.79
C GLN A 155 11.97 -7.83 4.79
N PHE A 156 12.28 -9.12 4.85
CA PHE A 156 11.61 -10.06 5.76
C PHE A 156 11.96 -9.78 7.23
N GLU A 157 13.20 -9.42 7.54
CA GLU A 157 13.60 -9.02 8.90
C GLU A 157 12.94 -7.71 9.34
N ASP A 158 12.81 -6.73 8.43
CA ASP A 158 12.13 -5.47 8.75
C ASP A 158 10.64 -5.67 9.07
N ILE A 159 9.97 -6.63 8.43
CA ILE A 159 8.63 -7.07 8.82
C ILE A 159 8.65 -7.68 10.23
N SER A 160 9.65 -8.53 10.49
CA SER A 160 9.78 -9.31 11.74
C SER A 160 10.19 -8.45 12.95
N ALA A 161 10.80 -7.31 12.72
CA ALA A 161 11.18 -6.36 13.77
C ALA A 161 9.98 -5.73 14.49
N ASN A 162 8.81 -5.68 13.84
CA ASN A 162 7.59 -5.11 14.42
C ASN A 162 6.66 -6.22 14.95
N SER A 163 6.75 -6.54 16.23
CA SER A 163 5.97 -7.61 16.88
C SER A 163 4.45 -7.48 16.79
N ARG A 164 3.91 -6.30 16.45
CA ARG A 164 2.46 -6.10 16.23
C ARG A 164 2.02 -6.45 14.81
N ASN A 165 2.95 -6.79 13.93
CA ASN A 165 2.63 -7.14 12.56
C ASN A 165 2.15 -8.60 12.48
N PHE A 166 1.02 -8.84 11.85
CA PHE A 166 0.48 -10.19 11.64
C PHE A 166 1.37 -11.09 10.75
N LEU A 167 2.32 -10.51 10.00
CA LEU A 167 3.27 -11.24 9.16
C LEU A 167 4.58 -11.62 9.88
N VAL A 168 4.74 -11.34 11.18
CA VAL A 168 6.00 -11.54 11.90
C VAL A 168 6.51 -12.97 11.81
N ALA A 169 5.65 -13.96 12.05
CA ALA A 169 6.03 -15.36 11.96
C ALA A 169 6.40 -15.78 10.54
N GLN A 170 5.60 -15.34 9.56
CA GLN A 170 5.89 -15.59 8.15
C GLN A 170 7.17 -14.89 7.70
N GLY A 171 7.41 -13.65 8.11
CA GLY A 171 8.64 -12.92 7.79
C GLY A 171 9.89 -13.62 8.31
N ASN A 172 9.85 -14.17 9.56
CA ASN A 172 10.97 -14.98 10.06
C ASN A 172 11.14 -16.29 9.26
N TRP A 173 10.06 -16.96 8.87
CA TRP A 173 10.12 -18.12 8.00
C TRP A 173 10.75 -17.79 6.65
N ASP A 174 10.31 -16.73 6.00
CA ASP A 174 10.81 -16.29 4.69
C ASP A 174 12.29 -15.87 4.77
N ALA A 175 12.70 -15.19 5.84
CA ALA A 175 14.11 -14.89 6.12
C ALA A 175 14.94 -16.16 6.27
N GLY A 176 14.43 -17.14 7.03
CA GLY A 176 15.09 -18.43 7.23
C GLY A 176 15.38 -19.16 5.92
N ARG A 177 14.42 -19.20 5.00
CA ARG A 177 14.60 -19.79 3.65
C ARG A 177 15.68 -19.06 2.84
N CYS A 178 15.70 -17.73 2.90
CA CYS A 178 16.72 -16.94 2.20
C CYS A 178 18.11 -17.13 2.82
N TYR A 179 18.23 -17.25 4.14
CA TYR A 179 19.48 -17.56 4.81
C TYR A 179 20.02 -18.94 4.42
N GLU A 180 19.15 -19.94 4.24
CA GLU A 180 19.58 -21.23 3.69
C GLU A 180 20.16 -21.09 2.28
N LYS A 181 19.51 -20.29 1.40
CA LYS A 181 20.03 -20.04 0.05
C LYS A 181 21.38 -19.33 0.04
N LEU A 182 21.68 -18.56 1.08
CA LEU A 182 22.95 -17.88 1.30
C LEU A 182 24.01 -18.78 1.97
N GLY A 183 23.66 -20.01 2.39
CA GLY A 183 24.54 -20.87 3.17
C GLY A 183 24.76 -20.41 4.62
N GLN A 184 23.95 -19.48 5.10
CA GLN A 184 24.00 -18.92 6.45
C GLN A 184 23.17 -19.77 7.43
N THR A 185 23.63 -21.00 7.68
CA THR A 185 22.88 -22.02 8.43
C THR A 185 22.46 -21.55 9.83
N ASN A 186 23.37 -20.89 10.56
CA ASN A 186 23.08 -20.44 11.92
C ASN A 186 21.96 -19.38 11.95
N ASP A 187 21.92 -18.48 10.95
CA ASP A 187 20.90 -17.45 10.82
C ASP A 187 19.56 -18.05 10.41
N ALA A 188 19.58 -19.05 9.54
CA ALA A 188 18.39 -19.82 9.18
C ALA A 188 17.79 -20.54 10.41
N ILE A 189 18.62 -21.21 11.22
CA ILE A 189 18.18 -21.86 12.46
C ILE A 189 17.53 -20.85 13.41
N ARG A 190 18.15 -19.68 13.62
CA ARG A 190 17.57 -18.64 14.48
C ARG A 190 16.21 -18.17 13.97
N SER A 191 16.09 -17.93 12.67
CA SER A 191 14.85 -17.44 12.05
C SER A 191 13.72 -18.46 12.16
N TYR A 192 13.99 -19.74 11.92
CA TYR A 192 13.01 -20.81 12.07
C TYR A 192 12.60 -21.05 13.54
N THR A 193 13.55 -21.01 14.47
CA THR A 193 13.25 -21.10 15.89
C THR A 193 12.32 -19.97 16.33
N LYS A 194 12.62 -18.75 15.91
CA LYS A 194 11.78 -17.58 16.20
C LYS A 194 10.37 -17.68 15.60
N THR A 195 10.24 -18.28 14.42
CA THR A 195 8.91 -18.56 13.82
C THR A 195 8.06 -19.46 14.71
N ILE A 196 8.67 -20.53 15.25
CA ILE A 196 7.99 -21.48 16.15
C ILE A 196 7.59 -20.81 17.46
N GLU A 197 8.47 -20.01 18.05
CA GLU A 197 8.21 -19.28 19.29
C GLU A 197 7.06 -18.29 19.17
N LEU A 198 7.01 -17.55 18.05
CA LEU A 198 6.01 -16.51 17.81
C LEU A 198 4.63 -17.05 17.44
N SER A 199 4.58 -18.20 16.80
CA SER A 199 3.32 -18.76 16.30
C SER A 199 3.35 -20.30 16.27
N PRO A 200 3.39 -20.95 17.45
CA PRO A 200 3.65 -22.39 17.56
C PRO A 200 2.61 -23.28 16.86
N ASN A 201 1.39 -22.78 16.69
CA ASN A 201 0.28 -23.50 16.06
C ASN A 201 0.07 -23.12 14.58
N SER A 202 1.00 -22.40 13.97
CA SER A 202 0.90 -21.99 12.58
C SER A 202 1.51 -23.03 11.63
N ASN A 203 1.06 -23.00 10.37
CA ASN A 203 1.71 -23.77 9.31
C ASN A 203 3.21 -23.42 9.18
N TRP A 204 3.57 -22.15 9.42
CA TRP A 204 4.94 -21.67 9.39
C TRP A 204 5.81 -22.35 10.46
N ALA A 205 5.27 -22.56 11.67
CA ALA A 205 5.95 -23.28 12.73
C ALA A 205 6.18 -24.76 12.35
N THR A 206 5.18 -25.43 11.81
CA THR A 206 5.31 -26.82 11.34
C THR A 206 6.38 -26.94 10.25
N MET A 207 6.38 -26.04 9.27
CA MET A 207 7.39 -26.01 8.22
C MET A 207 8.78 -25.70 8.78
N SER A 208 8.89 -24.78 9.76
CA SER A 208 10.13 -24.45 10.44
C SER A 208 10.69 -25.64 11.23
N GLN A 209 9.85 -26.36 11.96
CA GLN A 209 10.25 -27.60 12.66
C GLN A 209 10.86 -28.60 11.68
N TYR A 210 10.19 -28.84 10.56
CA TYR A 210 10.73 -29.75 9.53
C TYR A 210 12.08 -29.25 9.00
N ARG A 211 12.23 -27.96 8.66
CA ARG A 211 13.52 -27.44 8.16
C ARG A 211 14.64 -27.61 9.17
N LEU A 212 14.38 -27.38 10.46
CA LEU A 212 15.37 -27.59 11.53
C LEU A 212 15.86 -29.04 11.66
N THR A 213 15.08 -30.04 11.21
CA THR A 213 15.57 -31.45 11.19
C THR A 213 16.50 -31.72 10.02
N VAL A 214 16.40 -30.91 8.93
CA VAL A 214 17.16 -31.16 7.69
C VAL A 214 18.49 -30.40 7.67
N ILE A 215 18.54 -29.19 8.26
CA ILE A 215 19.71 -28.29 8.18
C ILE A 215 20.67 -28.38 9.34
N ARG A 216 20.46 -29.30 10.27
CA ARG A 216 21.36 -29.57 11.42
C ARG A 216 22.57 -30.37 11.03
#